data_a1247cdae1b09d03c6f265eaefb371e8
#
_entry.id   a1247cdae1b09d03c6f265eaefb371e8
#
_cell.length_a   1.000
_cell.length_b   1.000
_cell.length_c   1.000
_cell.angle_alpha   90.00
_cell.angle_beta   90.00
_cell.angle_gamma   90.00
#
_symmetry.space_group_name_H-M   'P 1'
#
loop_
_entity.id
_entity.type
_entity.pdbx_description
1 polymer ?
#
loop_
_entity_poly.entity_id
_entity_poly.type
_entity_poly.pdbx_seq_one_letter_code
_entity_poly.pdbx_strand_id
1 'polypeptide(L)'
;MSVATLTDILAPFEIWEVPLAYSTIKFFRPLVLTPVPLPDDPEEPSEPGENDYVLIERPDLNISVFANTRDDLEEVVFSEIRFIWEHFVQADDVTLNAKTLAIKKTYLTLAEEIDG
;
A
#
# COMPACT_ATOMS: atom_id res chain seq x y z
N MET A 1 -16.21 21.02 -8.88
CA MET A 1 -15.89 20.10 -8.72
C MET A 1 -16.54 19.05 -8.10
N SER A 2 -16.39 18.05 -8.30
CA SER A 2 -17.28 17.05 -8.05
C SER A 2 -17.05 16.32 -6.76
N VAL A 3 -18.10 15.97 -6.11
CA VAL A 3 -18.11 15.14 -4.94
C VAL A 3 -17.60 13.74 -5.23
N ALA A 4 -17.66 13.33 -6.47
CA ALA A 4 -17.17 12.02 -6.89
C ALA A 4 -15.69 11.82 -6.63
N THR A 5 -14.91 12.89 -6.53
CA THR A 5 -13.49 12.81 -6.28
C THR A 5 -13.17 12.13 -4.95
N LEU A 6 -13.89 12.48 -3.88
CA LEU A 6 -13.66 11.86 -2.59
C LEU A 6 -14.12 10.41 -2.57
N THR A 7 -15.22 10.12 -3.25
CA THR A 7 -15.70 8.74 -3.39
C THR A 7 -14.68 7.88 -4.11
N ASP A 8 -14.06 8.41 -5.17
CA ASP A 8 -13.05 7.67 -5.93
C ASP A 8 -11.82 7.38 -5.09
N ILE A 9 -11.34 8.36 -4.32
CA ILE A 9 -10.13 8.15 -3.52
C ILE A 9 -10.36 7.17 -2.38
N LEU A 10 -11.60 7.03 -1.91
CA LEU A 10 -11.94 6.08 -0.85
C LEU A 10 -12.32 4.69 -1.38
N ALA A 11 -12.38 4.51 -2.70
CA ALA A 11 -12.71 3.21 -3.26
C ALA A 11 -11.60 2.19 -2.98
N PRO A 12 -11.94 0.94 -2.65
CA PRO A 12 -10.92 -0.06 -2.38
C PRO A 12 -10.01 -0.30 -3.58
N PHE A 13 -8.75 -0.60 -3.29
CA PHE A 13 -7.81 -1.05 -4.32
C PHE A 13 -7.87 -2.56 -4.41
N GLU A 14 -7.84 -3.07 -5.63
CA GLU A 14 -7.76 -4.50 -5.88
C GLU A 14 -6.50 -4.72 -6.70
N ILE A 15 -5.45 -5.25 -6.05
CA ILE A 15 -4.14 -5.38 -6.65
C ILE A 15 -3.88 -6.84 -7.00
N TRP A 16 -3.67 -7.10 -8.29
CA TRP A 16 -3.36 -8.44 -8.78
C TRP A 16 -1.87 -8.62 -9.03
N GLU A 17 -1.20 -7.57 -9.50
CA GLU A 17 0.20 -7.61 -9.88
C GLU A 17 0.88 -6.30 -9.55
N VAL A 18 2.17 -6.36 -9.19
CA VAL A 18 3.00 -5.18 -9.01
C VAL A 18 4.27 -5.39 -9.82
N PRO A 19 4.53 -4.55 -10.84
CA PRO A 19 5.72 -4.72 -11.66
C PRO A 19 6.99 -4.33 -10.92
N LEU A 20 8.02 -5.14 -11.12
CA LEU A 20 9.39 -4.86 -10.66
C LEU A 20 10.27 -4.54 -11.88
N ALA A 21 11.55 -4.27 -11.66
CA ALA A 21 12.46 -3.93 -12.74
C ALA A 21 12.61 -5.07 -13.75
N TYR A 22 12.70 -6.32 -13.27
CA TYR A 22 12.97 -7.47 -14.12
C TYR A 22 11.98 -8.61 -13.94
N SER A 23 10.96 -8.41 -13.12
CA SER A 23 9.99 -9.45 -12.79
C SER A 23 8.69 -8.79 -12.36
N THR A 24 7.73 -9.61 -11.93
CA THR A 24 6.43 -9.12 -11.47
C THR A 24 6.03 -9.86 -10.21
N ILE A 25 5.53 -9.12 -9.22
CA ILE A 25 4.90 -9.73 -8.05
C ILE A 25 3.48 -10.07 -8.44
N LYS A 26 3.12 -11.35 -8.36
CA LYS A 26 1.76 -11.78 -8.69
C LYS A 26 1.07 -12.29 -7.44
N PHE A 27 -0.09 -11.70 -7.12
CA PHE A 27 -0.87 -12.13 -5.97
C PHE A 27 -1.75 -13.32 -6.34
N PHE A 28 -1.80 -14.32 -5.46
CA PHE A 28 -2.62 -15.52 -5.69
C PHE A 28 -4.10 -15.19 -5.68
N ARG A 29 -4.48 -14.18 -4.87
CA ARG A 29 -5.80 -13.59 -4.84
C ARG A 29 -5.62 -12.10 -4.82
N PRO A 30 -6.59 -11.31 -5.32
CA PRO A 30 -6.39 -9.86 -5.31
C PRO A 30 -6.19 -9.33 -3.91
N LEU A 31 -5.17 -8.49 -3.74
CA LEU A 31 -4.93 -7.82 -2.48
C LEU A 31 -5.89 -6.63 -2.42
N VAL A 32 -6.78 -6.62 -1.44
CA VAL A 32 -7.76 -5.55 -1.29
C VAL A 32 -7.30 -4.63 -0.17
N LEU A 33 -7.10 -3.36 -0.51
CA LEU A 33 -6.71 -2.33 0.44
C LEU A 33 -7.79 -1.26 0.46
N THR A 34 -8.32 -0.96 1.63
CA THR A 34 -9.41 0.00 1.76
C THR A 34 -8.90 1.28 2.37
N PRO A 35 -8.90 2.39 1.62
CA PRO A 35 -8.51 3.69 2.16
C PRO A 35 -9.52 4.17 3.20
N VAL A 36 -9.01 4.89 4.21
CA VAL A 36 -9.86 5.53 5.20
C VAL A 36 -9.49 7.00 5.31
N PRO A 37 -10.45 7.89 5.59
CA PRO A 37 -10.12 9.28 5.77
C PRO A 37 -9.23 9.49 6.99
N LEU A 38 -8.24 10.38 6.86
CA LEU A 38 -7.46 10.76 8.04
C LEU A 38 -8.31 11.68 8.91
N PRO A 39 -8.28 11.49 10.22
CA PRO A 39 -9.04 12.37 11.10
C PRO A 39 -8.42 13.77 11.11
N ASP A 40 -9.29 14.78 11.20
CA ASP A 40 -8.84 16.15 11.30
C ASP A 40 -8.15 16.38 12.65
N ASP A 41 -7.15 17.26 12.64
CA ASP A 41 -6.52 17.70 13.87
C ASP A 41 -7.51 18.64 14.58
N PRO A 42 -7.96 18.32 15.79
CA PRO A 42 -8.89 19.19 16.50
C PRO A 42 -8.33 20.57 16.84
N GLU A 43 -7.01 20.71 16.88
CA GLU A 43 -6.36 21.99 17.16
C GLU A 43 -6.19 22.83 15.91
N GLU A 44 -6.11 22.21 14.73
CA GLU A 44 -5.93 22.90 13.46
C GLU A 44 -6.90 22.33 12.43
N PRO A 45 -8.20 22.60 12.56
CA PRO A 45 -9.16 22.07 11.61
C PRO A 45 -8.94 22.68 10.23
N SER A 46 -8.87 21.83 9.23
CA SER A 46 -8.74 22.27 7.85
C SER A 46 -10.09 22.70 7.30
N GLU A 47 -10.08 23.57 6.33
CA GLU A 47 -11.30 23.90 5.63
C GLU A 47 -11.76 22.67 4.81
N PRO A 48 -13.07 22.46 4.69
CA PRO A 48 -13.58 21.32 3.94
C PRO A 48 -13.05 21.30 2.52
N GLY A 49 -12.49 20.13 2.12
CA GLY A 49 -11.98 19.95 0.78
C GLY A 49 -10.56 20.40 0.55
N GLU A 50 -9.93 21.01 1.57
CA GLU A 50 -8.60 21.57 1.34
C GLU A 50 -7.45 20.61 1.62
N ASN A 51 -7.56 19.69 2.52
CA ASN A 51 -6.50 18.74 2.83
C ASN A 51 -7.11 17.38 3.14
N ASP A 52 -7.90 16.87 2.18
CA ASP A 52 -8.58 15.62 2.36
C ASP A 52 -7.65 14.44 2.06
N TYR A 53 -6.78 14.15 3.02
CA TYR A 53 -5.90 13.00 2.91
C TYR A 53 -6.62 11.73 3.34
N VAL A 54 -6.24 10.63 2.70
CA VAL A 54 -6.70 9.31 3.09
C VAL A 54 -5.50 8.44 3.42
N LEU A 55 -5.75 7.43 4.24
CA LEU A 55 -4.71 6.54 4.76
C LEU A 55 -5.03 5.11 4.35
N ILE A 56 -4.00 4.37 3.97
CA ILE A 56 -4.09 2.92 3.85
C ILE A 56 -3.12 2.32 4.84
N GLU A 57 -3.65 1.49 5.75
CA GLU A 57 -2.84 0.80 6.75
C GLU A 57 -3.08 -0.69 6.72
N ARG A 58 -2.01 -1.45 6.53
CA ARG A 58 -2.02 -2.90 6.66
C ARG A 58 -0.76 -3.30 7.42
N PRO A 59 -0.83 -3.31 8.75
CA PRO A 59 0.35 -3.59 9.57
C PRO A 59 0.98 -4.95 9.31
N ASP A 60 0.16 -5.95 8.98
CA ASP A 60 0.65 -7.29 8.64
C ASP A 60 1.51 -7.30 7.38
N LEU A 61 1.31 -6.32 6.50
CA LEU A 61 2.08 -6.17 5.27
C LEU A 61 3.06 -5.00 5.35
N ASN A 62 3.16 -4.38 6.52
CA ASN A 62 4.02 -3.21 6.76
C ASN A 62 3.67 -2.05 5.82
N ILE A 63 2.40 -1.90 5.48
CA ILE A 63 1.92 -0.82 4.63
C ILE A 63 1.28 0.25 5.50
N SER A 64 1.77 1.48 5.37
CA SER A 64 1.18 2.64 6.02
C SER A 64 1.50 3.84 5.15
N VAL A 65 0.55 4.23 4.30
CA VAL A 65 0.75 5.29 3.32
C VAL A 65 -0.46 6.21 3.31
N PHE A 66 -0.24 7.46 2.90
CA PHE A 66 -1.34 8.40 2.77
C PHE A 66 -1.12 9.31 1.57
N ALA A 67 -2.20 9.82 1.03
CA ALA A 67 -2.17 10.76 -0.09
C ALA A 67 -3.50 11.48 -0.18
N ASN A 68 -3.55 12.52 -1.00
CA ASN A 68 -4.78 13.30 -1.17
C ASN A 68 -5.36 13.22 -2.58
N THR A 69 -4.80 12.39 -3.45
CA THR A 69 -5.37 12.08 -4.75
C THR A 69 -5.32 10.59 -4.97
N ARG A 70 -6.21 10.08 -5.83
CA ARG A 70 -6.24 8.65 -6.16
C ARG A 70 -4.95 8.21 -6.85
N ASP A 71 -4.46 9.02 -7.78
CA ASP A 71 -3.24 8.69 -8.51
C ASP A 71 -2.03 8.61 -7.59
N ASP A 72 -1.89 9.58 -6.68
CA ASP A 72 -0.79 9.57 -5.72
C ASP A 72 -0.92 8.39 -4.76
N LEU A 73 -2.15 8.06 -4.34
CA LEU A 73 -2.38 6.96 -3.43
C LEU A 73 -1.96 5.63 -4.08
N GLU A 74 -2.33 5.42 -5.35
CA GLU A 74 -1.89 4.23 -6.08
C GLU A 74 -0.37 4.16 -6.18
N GLU A 75 0.25 5.28 -6.50
CA GLU A 75 1.70 5.34 -6.65
C GLU A 75 2.42 4.99 -5.35
N VAL A 76 1.99 5.57 -4.22
CA VAL A 76 2.65 5.30 -2.94
C VAL A 76 2.41 3.86 -2.47
N VAL A 77 1.24 3.29 -2.76
CA VAL A 77 0.96 1.89 -2.44
C VAL A 77 1.88 0.96 -3.23
N PHE A 78 1.96 1.15 -4.54
CA PHE A 78 2.82 0.32 -5.37
C PHE A 78 4.29 0.49 -5.01
N SER A 79 4.73 1.71 -4.73
CA SER A 79 6.10 1.97 -4.31
C SER A 79 6.44 1.27 -2.99
N GLU A 80 5.51 1.30 -2.04
CA GLU A 80 5.71 0.65 -0.75
C GLU A 80 5.82 -0.86 -0.89
N ILE A 81 4.93 -1.46 -1.68
CA ILE A 81 4.97 -2.91 -1.91
C ILE A 81 6.27 -3.31 -2.60
N ARG A 82 6.71 -2.55 -3.61
CA ARG A 82 7.98 -2.82 -4.30
C ARG A 82 9.16 -2.73 -3.33
N PHE A 83 9.19 -1.68 -2.50
CA PHE A 83 10.25 -1.49 -1.52
C PHE A 83 10.34 -2.69 -0.57
N ILE A 84 9.21 -3.10 -0.02
CA ILE A 84 9.17 -4.21 0.94
C ILE A 84 9.60 -5.51 0.26
N TRP A 85 9.14 -5.75 -0.97
CA TRP A 85 9.50 -6.96 -1.69
C TRP A 85 11.00 -7.02 -1.94
N GLU A 86 11.57 -5.92 -2.44
CA GLU A 86 12.98 -5.88 -2.78
C GLU A 86 13.90 -5.92 -1.55
N HIS A 87 13.47 -5.33 -0.44
CA HIS A 87 14.32 -5.22 0.74
C HIS A 87 14.07 -6.31 1.80
N PHE A 88 12.86 -6.87 1.82
CA PHE A 88 12.54 -7.91 2.81
C PHE A 88 12.32 -9.27 2.17
N VAL A 89 11.49 -9.35 1.15
CA VAL A 89 11.13 -10.66 0.56
C VAL A 89 12.27 -11.27 -0.22
N GLN A 90 13.02 -10.46 -0.95
CA GLN A 90 14.17 -10.92 -1.71
C GLN A 90 15.43 -11.09 -0.85
N ALA A 91 15.42 -10.57 0.37
CA ALA A 91 16.57 -10.67 1.26
C ALA A 91 16.67 -12.06 1.87
N ASP A 92 17.89 -12.46 2.24
CA ASP A 92 18.11 -13.71 2.94
C ASP A 92 17.53 -13.65 4.35
N ASP A 93 16.93 -14.73 4.81
CA ASP A 93 16.30 -14.78 6.13
C ASP A 93 17.27 -14.40 7.25
N VAL A 94 18.52 -14.80 7.12
CA VAL A 94 19.52 -14.56 8.16
C VAL A 94 19.85 -13.08 8.35
N THR A 95 19.50 -12.23 7.35
CA THR A 95 19.75 -10.78 7.45
C THR A 95 18.58 -10.03 8.04
N LEU A 96 17.46 -10.72 8.29
CA LEU A 96 16.23 -10.08 8.76
C LEU A 96 16.03 -10.32 10.27
N ASN A 97 15.50 -9.30 10.94
CA ASN A 97 15.10 -9.49 12.34
C ASN A 97 13.73 -10.20 12.38
N ALA A 98 13.26 -10.52 13.58
CA ALA A 98 12.01 -11.28 13.75
C ALA A 98 10.80 -10.59 13.10
N LYS A 99 10.73 -9.26 13.22
CA LYS A 99 9.61 -8.50 12.65
C LYS A 99 9.62 -8.53 11.13
N THR A 100 10.75 -8.25 10.51
CA THR A 100 10.85 -8.23 9.04
C THR A 100 10.74 -9.62 8.45
N LEU A 101 11.21 -10.65 9.16
CA LEU A 101 11.05 -12.02 8.72
C LEU A 101 9.55 -12.41 8.71
N ALA A 102 8.80 -11.98 9.72
CA ALA A 102 7.36 -12.23 9.77
C ALA A 102 6.64 -11.54 8.59
N ILE A 103 7.05 -10.31 8.26
CA ILE A 103 6.50 -9.59 7.11
C ILE A 103 6.80 -10.35 5.82
N LYS A 104 8.04 -10.79 5.62
CA LYS A 104 8.42 -11.58 4.46
C LYS A 104 7.55 -12.83 4.32
N LYS A 105 7.37 -13.58 5.41
CA LYS A 105 6.55 -14.79 5.38
C LYS A 105 5.10 -14.49 5.02
N THR A 106 4.56 -13.39 5.53
CA THR A 106 3.19 -12.98 5.20
C THR A 106 3.05 -12.71 3.70
N TYR A 107 3.98 -11.95 3.11
CA TYR A 107 3.94 -11.71 1.68
C TYR A 107 4.03 -13.00 0.86
N LEU A 108 4.86 -13.93 1.27
CA LEU A 108 5.02 -15.20 0.54
C LEU A 108 3.79 -16.09 0.60
N THR A 109 2.89 -15.87 1.57
CA THR A 109 1.60 -16.59 1.58
C THR A 109 0.59 -15.95 0.62
N LEU A 110 0.82 -14.71 0.20
CA LEU A 110 -0.13 -13.95 -0.59
C LEU A 110 0.28 -13.82 -2.06
N ALA A 111 1.57 -13.90 -2.35
CA ALA A 111 2.08 -13.58 -3.68
C ALA A 111 3.34 -14.34 -3.99
N GLU A 112 3.70 -14.34 -5.27
CA GLU A 112 4.98 -14.88 -5.75
C GLU A 112 5.58 -13.93 -6.76
N GLU A 113 6.88 -14.06 -6.95
CA GLU A 113 7.58 -13.29 -7.98
C GLU A 113 7.71 -14.16 -9.21
N ILE A 114 7.28 -13.63 -10.35
CA ILE A 114 7.38 -14.33 -11.63
C ILE A 114 8.24 -13.53 -12.59
N ASP A 115 8.94 -14.23 -13.46
CA ASP A 115 9.73 -13.57 -14.50
C ASP A 115 8.77 -12.94 -15.50
N GLY A 116 9.01 -11.68 -15.76
CA GLY A 116 8.01 -10.99 -16.54
C GLY A 116 8.47 -10.37 -17.81
#